data_fe92213e1d4c8c1fe60a762cc787a45b
#
_entry.id   fe92213e1d4c8c1fe60a762cc787a45b
#
_cell.length_a   1.000
_cell.length_b   1.000
_cell.length_c   1.000
_cell.angle_alpha   90.00
_cell.angle_beta   90.00
_cell.angle_gamma   90.00
#
_symmetry.space_group_name_H-M   'P 1'
#
loop_
_entity.id
_entity.type
_entity.pdbx_description
1 polymer ?
#
loop_
_entity_poly.entity_id
_entity_poly.type
_entity_poly.pdbx_seq_one_letter_code
_entity_poly.pdbx_strand_id
1 'polypeptide(L)'
;MSPPGRKIKVKWWTMKIYSSQLRHELNVMIRNGEQLLLIIVIPVMLLVFFSKTDFLPTGNENKINFLLPGILSLAVISTAMVSLGIATGFERNYGVLRRLGTTPLGTRRLVLAKVMSVFVIEVAQLALLIGVGVLLGWSPSQVNIVQTLTLLLIGTGCFSGIGLALAGRLRAEVNLAAQNALFLFFLFLGGILVSGEELPESLGEISRVLPSSLFSNLLRDSFNDKFVFSDALALLGWAIAMIVLAATSFKWSD
;
A
#
# COMPACT_ATOMS: atom_id res chain seq x y z
N MET A 1 12.59 30.18 -31.55
CA MET A 1 12.92 30.32 -30.11
C MET A 1 11.69 30.73 -29.33
N SER A 2 11.14 29.86 -28.51
CA SER A 2 9.97 30.20 -27.66
C SER A 2 10.43 31.00 -26.43
N PRO A 3 9.73 32.05 -26.00
CA PRO A 3 10.15 32.91 -24.92
C PRO A 3 10.19 32.14 -23.59
N PRO A 4 11.21 32.34 -22.73
CA PRO A 4 11.45 31.57 -21.51
C PRO A 4 10.32 31.65 -20.48
N GLY A 5 9.50 32.70 -20.51
CA GLY A 5 8.36 32.88 -19.57
C GLY A 5 7.19 31.92 -19.77
N ARG A 6 7.02 31.31 -20.94
CA ARG A 6 5.90 30.39 -21.23
C ARG A 6 6.09 29.03 -20.55
N LYS A 7 7.32 28.52 -20.46
CA LYS A 7 7.66 27.25 -19.79
C LYS A 7 7.43 27.30 -18.27
N ILE A 8 7.73 28.44 -17.63
CA ILE A 8 7.56 28.64 -16.19
C ILE A 8 6.05 28.66 -15.82
N LYS A 9 5.24 29.42 -16.59
CA LYS A 9 3.78 29.47 -16.36
C LYS A 9 3.12 28.11 -16.49
N VAL A 10 3.50 27.29 -17.48
CA VAL A 10 2.97 25.93 -17.68
C VAL A 10 3.35 25.02 -16.50
N LYS A 11 4.58 25.11 -15.99
CA LYS A 11 5.03 24.29 -14.84
C LYS A 11 4.26 24.64 -13.55
N TRP A 12 4.01 25.92 -13.29
CA TRP A 12 3.20 26.40 -12.15
C TRP A 12 1.74 25.92 -12.23
N TRP A 13 1.15 25.99 -13.40
CA TRP A 13 -0.22 25.54 -13.65
C TRP A 13 -0.37 24.02 -13.42
N THR A 14 0.60 23.25 -13.89
CA THR A 14 0.60 21.78 -13.72
C THR A 14 0.79 21.36 -12.27
N MET A 15 1.59 22.08 -11.48
CA MET A 15 1.75 21.83 -10.04
C MET A 15 0.48 22.15 -9.26
N LYS A 16 -0.21 23.25 -9.58
CA LYS A 16 -1.50 23.59 -8.94
C LYS A 16 -2.58 22.56 -9.21
N ILE A 17 -2.67 22.03 -10.43
CA ILE A 17 -3.63 20.98 -10.78
C ILE A 17 -3.33 19.71 -9.98
N TYR A 18 -2.07 19.30 -9.91
CA TYR A 18 -1.67 18.12 -9.15
C TYR A 18 -1.95 18.26 -7.64
N SER A 19 -1.55 19.38 -7.02
CA SER A 19 -1.80 19.62 -5.60
C SER A 19 -3.30 19.73 -5.26
N SER A 20 -4.09 20.30 -6.16
CA SER A 20 -5.55 20.34 -6.02
C SER A 20 -6.16 18.92 -6.09
N GLN A 21 -5.68 18.09 -7.01
CA GLN A 21 -6.14 16.70 -7.11
C GLN A 21 -5.73 15.88 -5.89
N LEU A 22 -4.46 16.00 -5.44
CA LEU A 22 -3.99 15.31 -4.24
C LEU A 22 -4.84 15.71 -3.01
N ARG A 23 -5.11 17.00 -2.84
CA ARG A 23 -5.99 17.48 -1.75
C ARG A 23 -7.42 16.94 -1.89
N HIS A 24 -7.93 16.83 -3.10
CA HIS A 24 -9.25 16.24 -3.35
C HIS A 24 -9.27 14.77 -2.94
N GLU A 25 -8.30 13.96 -3.38
CA GLU A 25 -8.21 12.54 -3.02
C GLU A 25 -8.10 12.34 -1.50
N LEU A 26 -7.24 13.12 -0.83
CA LEU A 26 -7.12 13.10 0.63
C LEU A 26 -8.45 13.46 1.32
N ASN A 27 -9.12 14.51 0.86
CA ASN A 27 -10.40 14.91 1.43
C ASN A 27 -11.48 13.83 1.24
N VAL A 28 -11.51 13.16 0.09
CA VAL A 28 -12.45 12.05 -0.16
C VAL A 28 -12.18 10.90 0.81
N MET A 29 -10.91 10.52 1.01
CA MET A 29 -10.53 9.45 1.95
C MET A 29 -10.87 9.85 3.41
N ILE A 30 -10.51 11.07 3.84
CA ILE A 30 -10.75 11.54 5.21
C ILE A 30 -12.24 11.70 5.51
N ARG A 31 -13.04 12.11 4.54
CA ARG A 31 -14.50 12.26 4.70
C ARG A 31 -15.26 10.95 4.64
N ASN A 32 -14.67 9.89 4.13
CA ASN A 32 -15.22 8.55 4.18
C ASN A 32 -14.87 7.91 5.55
N GLY A 33 -15.59 8.35 6.60
CA GLY A 33 -15.31 7.95 7.98
C GLY A 33 -15.41 6.44 8.22
N GLU A 34 -16.31 5.74 7.53
CA GLU A 34 -16.44 4.29 7.60
C GLU A 34 -15.16 3.61 7.10
N GLN A 35 -14.69 3.99 5.92
CA GLN A 35 -13.48 3.44 5.33
C GLN A 35 -12.25 3.74 6.19
N LEU A 36 -12.14 4.98 6.69
CA LEU A 36 -11.02 5.41 7.52
C LEU A 36 -10.99 4.67 8.86
N LEU A 37 -12.17 4.46 9.45
CA LEU A 37 -12.31 3.66 10.67
C LEU A 37 -11.82 2.22 10.45
N LEU A 38 -12.24 1.56 9.36
CA LEU A 38 -11.79 0.20 9.03
C LEU A 38 -10.28 0.12 8.80
N ILE A 39 -9.70 1.06 8.05
CA ILE A 39 -8.27 1.13 7.76
C ILE A 39 -7.44 1.29 9.04
N ILE A 40 -7.94 2.00 10.05
CA ILE A 40 -7.24 2.25 11.31
C ILE A 40 -7.56 1.17 12.36
N VAL A 41 -8.83 0.88 12.59
CA VAL A 41 -9.27 0.03 13.70
C VAL A 41 -8.88 -1.42 13.49
N ILE A 42 -9.01 -1.94 12.26
CA ILE A 42 -8.70 -3.35 12.00
C ILE A 42 -7.23 -3.67 12.29
N PRO A 43 -6.21 -2.96 11.76
CA PRO A 43 -4.82 -3.24 12.07
C PRO A 43 -4.49 -3.07 13.56
N VAL A 44 -5.05 -2.05 14.22
CA VAL A 44 -4.85 -1.85 15.66
C VAL A 44 -5.45 -2.99 16.47
N MET A 45 -6.68 -3.42 16.14
CA MET A 45 -7.31 -4.58 16.81
C MET A 45 -6.51 -5.86 16.58
N LEU A 46 -6.03 -6.12 15.37
CA LEU A 46 -5.19 -7.28 15.07
C LEU A 46 -3.89 -7.24 15.87
N LEU A 47 -3.23 -6.07 15.95
CA LEU A 47 -2.00 -5.90 16.70
C LEU A 47 -2.23 -6.19 18.20
N VAL A 48 -3.27 -5.61 18.79
CA VAL A 48 -3.62 -5.80 20.20
C VAL A 48 -4.04 -7.25 20.45
N PHE A 49 -4.89 -7.82 19.60
CA PHE A 49 -5.39 -9.19 19.77
C PHE A 49 -4.24 -10.20 19.70
N PHE A 50 -3.44 -10.19 18.64
CA PHE A 50 -2.34 -11.16 18.49
C PHE A 50 -1.20 -10.93 19.49
N SER A 51 -1.00 -9.72 20.01
CA SER A 51 -0.01 -9.46 21.06
C SER A 51 -0.43 -10.08 22.41
N LYS A 52 -1.74 -10.21 22.66
CA LYS A 52 -2.29 -10.72 23.94
C LYS A 52 -2.65 -12.20 23.92
N THR A 53 -2.69 -12.82 22.74
CA THR A 53 -3.05 -14.23 22.56
C THR A 53 -1.84 -15.05 22.12
N ASP A 54 -1.75 -16.33 22.54
CA ASP A 54 -0.70 -17.25 22.10
C ASP A 54 -1.11 -18.05 20.85
N PHE A 55 -1.93 -17.44 20.01
CA PHE A 55 -2.48 -18.08 18.82
C PHE A 55 -1.42 -18.31 17.72
N LEU A 56 -0.39 -17.45 17.65
CA LEU A 56 0.67 -17.53 16.64
C LEU A 56 1.96 -18.10 17.25
N PRO A 57 2.59 -19.09 16.62
CA PRO A 57 3.90 -19.58 17.02
C PRO A 57 4.97 -18.52 16.66
N THR A 58 5.41 -17.74 17.62
CA THR A 58 6.41 -16.68 17.43
C THR A 58 7.80 -17.06 17.97
N GLY A 59 8.01 -18.33 18.30
CA GLY A 59 9.29 -18.79 18.86
C GLY A 59 9.65 -18.10 20.19
N ASN A 60 10.95 -17.91 20.43
CA ASN A 60 11.50 -17.25 21.63
C ASN A 60 11.69 -15.74 21.48
N GLU A 61 11.30 -15.15 20.34
CA GLU A 61 11.43 -13.70 20.12
C GLU A 61 10.31 -12.93 20.80
N ASN A 62 10.58 -11.64 21.08
CA ASN A 62 9.53 -10.75 21.60
C ASN A 62 8.41 -10.65 20.54
N LYS A 63 7.26 -11.27 20.86
CA LYS A 63 6.10 -11.44 19.96
C LYS A 63 5.73 -10.16 19.21
N ILE A 64 5.77 -9.01 19.88
CA ILE A 64 5.41 -7.73 19.28
C ILE A 64 6.43 -7.27 18.23
N ASN A 65 7.72 -7.64 18.36
CA ASN A 65 8.75 -7.30 17.40
C ASN A 65 8.55 -8.03 16.07
N PHE A 66 7.98 -9.23 16.10
CA PHE A 66 7.60 -9.98 14.90
C PHE A 66 6.28 -9.48 14.30
N LEU A 67 5.27 -9.23 15.15
CA LEU A 67 3.91 -8.90 14.71
C LEU A 67 3.79 -7.51 14.10
N LEU A 68 4.43 -6.49 14.68
CA LEU A 68 4.24 -5.10 14.26
C LEU A 68 4.62 -4.88 12.78
N PRO A 69 5.79 -5.31 12.27
CA PRO A 69 6.11 -5.17 10.85
C PRO A 69 5.14 -5.92 9.92
N GLY A 70 4.72 -7.12 10.32
CA GLY A 70 3.74 -7.91 9.58
C GLY A 70 2.38 -7.19 9.48
N ILE A 71 1.87 -6.67 10.59
CA ILE A 71 0.60 -5.94 10.62
C ILE A 71 0.70 -4.60 9.87
N LEU A 72 1.85 -3.93 9.91
CA LEU A 72 2.13 -2.76 9.06
C LEU A 72 2.05 -3.12 7.57
N SER A 73 2.63 -4.24 7.17
CA SER A 73 2.55 -4.73 5.79
C SER A 73 1.10 -4.99 5.38
N LEU A 74 0.34 -5.65 6.24
CA LEU A 74 -1.09 -5.92 6.02
C LEU A 74 -1.89 -4.62 5.88
N ALA A 75 -1.59 -3.63 6.71
CA ALA A 75 -2.23 -2.32 6.67
C ALA A 75 -1.99 -1.61 5.33
N VAL A 76 -0.75 -1.63 4.83
CA VAL A 76 -0.38 -1.07 3.51
C VAL A 76 -1.10 -1.82 2.38
N ILE A 77 -1.11 -3.15 2.39
CA ILE A 77 -1.82 -3.95 1.38
C ILE A 77 -3.32 -3.63 1.38
N SER A 78 -3.93 -3.53 2.57
CA SER A 78 -5.35 -3.18 2.71
C SER A 78 -5.65 -1.78 2.17
N THR A 79 -4.81 -0.80 2.46
CA THR A 79 -5.04 0.59 2.06
C THR A 79 -4.70 0.82 0.59
N ALA A 80 -3.48 0.43 0.16
CA ALA A 80 -2.99 0.69 -1.18
C ALA A 80 -3.64 -0.18 -2.26
N MET A 81 -3.91 -1.45 -1.96
CA MET A 81 -4.50 -2.36 -2.94
C MET A 81 -6.02 -2.38 -2.83
N VAL A 82 -6.54 -2.81 -1.67
CA VAL A 82 -7.99 -3.10 -1.52
C VAL A 82 -8.79 -1.81 -1.53
N SER A 83 -8.51 -0.90 -0.61
CA SER A 83 -9.28 0.33 -0.43
C SER A 83 -9.22 1.22 -1.68
N LEU A 84 -8.02 1.53 -2.17
CA LEU A 84 -7.82 2.34 -3.38
C LEU A 84 -8.40 1.66 -4.63
N GLY A 85 -8.15 0.35 -4.78
CA GLY A 85 -8.62 -0.42 -5.94
C GLY A 85 -10.15 -0.50 -6.01
N ILE A 86 -10.81 -0.78 -4.87
CA ILE A 86 -12.29 -0.81 -4.79
C ILE A 86 -12.87 0.57 -5.10
N ALA A 87 -12.38 1.62 -4.42
CA ALA A 87 -12.85 2.99 -4.63
C ALA A 87 -12.72 3.40 -6.09
N THR A 88 -11.58 3.13 -6.72
CA THR A 88 -11.33 3.47 -8.14
C THR A 88 -12.23 2.66 -9.09
N GLY A 89 -12.51 1.39 -8.80
CA GLY A 89 -13.45 0.58 -9.57
C GLY A 89 -14.87 1.16 -9.55
N PHE A 90 -15.35 1.58 -8.39
CA PHE A 90 -16.65 2.24 -8.28
C PHE A 90 -16.68 3.63 -8.89
N GLU A 91 -15.62 4.44 -8.75
CA GLU A 91 -15.50 5.73 -9.43
C GLU A 91 -15.60 5.59 -10.95
N ARG A 92 -15.02 4.51 -11.51
CA ARG A 92 -15.14 4.20 -12.95
C ARG A 92 -16.58 3.85 -13.29
N ASN A 93 -17.22 2.96 -12.54
CA ASN A 93 -18.61 2.53 -12.74
C ASN A 93 -19.60 3.70 -12.68
N TYR A 94 -19.40 4.63 -11.75
CA TYR A 94 -20.25 5.83 -11.64
C TYR A 94 -19.87 6.96 -12.62
N GLY A 95 -18.92 6.75 -13.52
CA GLY A 95 -18.51 7.71 -14.54
C GLY A 95 -17.72 8.92 -13.99
N VAL A 96 -17.25 8.86 -12.75
CA VAL A 96 -16.40 9.92 -12.15
C VAL A 96 -15.09 10.04 -12.92
N LEU A 97 -14.45 8.91 -13.22
CA LEU A 97 -13.20 8.89 -13.97
C LEU A 97 -13.38 9.44 -15.39
N ARG A 98 -14.50 9.17 -16.05
CA ARG A 98 -14.82 9.73 -17.38
C ARG A 98 -14.87 11.27 -17.34
N ARG A 99 -15.46 11.85 -16.28
CA ARG A 99 -15.48 13.30 -16.10
C ARG A 99 -14.06 13.85 -15.84
N LEU A 100 -13.25 13.16 -15.04
CA LEU A 100 -11.85 13.54 -14.81
C LEU A 100 -11.01 13.44 -16.09
N GLY A 101 -11.31 12.50 -16.99
CA GLY A 101 -10.68 12.34 -18.29
C GLY A 101 -10.86 13.53 -19.24
N THR A 102 -11.92 14.36 -19.07
CA THR A 102 -12.11 15.60 -19.83
C THR A 102 -11.28 16.76 -19.31
N THR A 103 -10.64 16.61 -18.16
CA THR A 103 -9.77 17.64 -17.55
C THR A 103 -8.32 17.53 -18.08
N PRO A 104 -7.51 18.59 -18.03
CA PRO A 104 -6.10 18.53 -18.44
C PRO A 104 -5.20 17.75 -17.46
N LEU A 105 -5.77 16.98 -16.54
CA LEU A 105 -5.05 16.21 -15.51
C LEU A 105 -4.22 15.07 -16.12
N GLY A 106 -4.85 14.28 -17.02
CA GLY A 106 -4.25 13.10 -17.64
C GLY A 106 -4.08 11.91 -16.67
N THR A 107 -4.07 10.67 -17.20
CA THR A 107 -4.04 9.41 -16.43
C THR A 107 -2.86 9.34 -15.47
N ARG A 108 -1.66 9.69 -15.93
CA ARG A 108 -0.44 9.58 -15.11
C ARG A 108 -0.50 10.42 -13.84
N ARG A 109 -1.02 11.66 -13.92
CA ARG A 109 -1.12 12.55 -12.77
C ARG A 109 -2.23 12.11 -11.82
N LEU A 110 -3.34 11.59 -12.36
CA LEU A 110 -4.41 11.03 -11.54
C LEU A 110 -3.91 9.82 -10.74
N VAL A 111 -3.27 8.85 -11.40
CA VAL A 111 -2.67 7.67 -10.73
C VAL A 111 -1.67 8.11 -9.66
N LEU A 112 -0.77 9.04 -10.00
CA LEU A 112 0.23 9.54 -9.05
C LEU A 112 -0.44 10.25 -7.86
N ALA A 113 -1.48 11.05 -8.08
CA ALA A 113 -2.20 11.73 -6.99
C ALA A 113 -2.89 10.71 -6.07
N LYS A 114 -3.52 9.67 -6.62
CA LYS A 114 -4.13 8.57 -5.86
C LYS A 114 -3.10 7.80 -5.03
N VAL A 115 -1.98 7.41 -5.62
CA VAL A 115 -0.90 6.69 -4.90
C VAL A 115 -0.32 7.56 -3.78
N MET A 116 -0.08 8.85 -4.05
CA MET A 116 0.46 9.76 -3.04
C MET A 116 -0.53 10.09 -1.93
N SER A 117 -1.84 10.12 -2.20
CA SER A 117 -2.85 10.29 -1.13
C SER A 117 -2.88 9.07 -0.20
N VAL A 118 -2.78 7.87 -0.74
CA VAL A 118 -2.66 6.64 0.03
C VAL A 118 -1.38 6.67 0.88
N PHE A 119 -0.24 6.99 0.28
CA PHE A 119 1.04 7.08 1.01
C PHE A 119 0.97 8.04 2.21
N VAL A 120 0.32 9.19 2.08
CA VAL A 120 0.13 10.13 3.20
C VAL A 120 -0.69 9.51 4.33
N ILE A 121 -1.76 8.78 4.01
CA ILE A 121 -2.58 8.06 5.00
C ILE A 121 -1.76 6.95 5.66
N GLU A 122 -0.97 6.20 4.90
CA GLU A 122 -0.12 5.12 5.41
C GLU A 122 0.99 5.62 6.35
N VAL A 123 1.57 6.79 6.08
CA VAL A 123 2.52 7.42 7.02
C VAL A 123 1.84 7.74 8.36
N ALA A 124 0.62 8.27 8.35
CA ALA A 124 -0.14 8.51 9.57
C ALA A 124 -0.50 7.19 10.29
N GLN A 125 -0.87 6.15 9.53
CA GLN A 125 -1.16 4.82 10.03
C GLN A 125 0.08 4.13 10.62
N LEU A 126 1.25 4.27 9.98
CA LEU A 126 2.53 3.82 10.48
C LEU A 126 2.84 4.44 11.85
N ALA A 127 2.71 5.77 11.97
CA ALA A 127 2.95 6.47 13.22
C ALA A 127 2.02 6.00 14.34
N LEU A 128 0.75 5.78 14.02
CA LEU A 128 -0.25 5.26 14.97
C LEU A 128 0.10 3.84 15.43
N LEU A 129 0.38 2.92 14.50
CA LEU A 129 0.69 1.52 14.82
C LEU A 129 2.00 1.38 15.58
N ILE A 130 3.01 2.20 15.28
CA ILE A 130 4.24 2.27 16.07
C ILE A 130 3.91 2.76 17.49
N GLY A 131 3.08 3.79 17.64
CA GLY A 131 2.66 4.28 18.97
C GLY A 131 1.96 3.20 19.80
N VAL A 132 1.03 2.46 19.19
CA VAL A 132 0.36 1.32 19.83
C VAL A 132 1.37 0.20 20.13
N GLY A 133 2.29 -0.09 19.23
CA GLY A 133 3.35 -1.08 19.41
C GLY A 133 4.22 -0.77 20.63
N VAL A 134 4.65 0.48 20.80
CA VAL A 134 5.42 0.92 21.95
C VAL A 134 4.64 0.73 23.26
N LEU A 135 3.34 1.02 23.27
CA LEU A 135 2.47 0.77 24.43
C LEU A 135 2.32 -0.72 24.76
N LEU A 136 2.48 -1.59 23.76
CA LEU A 136 2.44 -3.04 23.91
C LEU A 136 3.80 -3.68 24.21
N GLY A 137 4.86 -2.85 24.38
CA GLY A 137 6.21 -3.32 24.73
C GLY A 137 7.11 -3.59 23.50
N TRP A 138 6.80 -3.00 22.34
CA TRP A 138 7.67 -3.05 21.18
C TRP A 138 9.02 -2.36 21.47
N SER A 139 10.09 -3.09 21.31
CA SER A 139 11.45 -2.64 21.56
C SER A 139 12.37 -3.11 20.43
N PRO A 140 12.40 -2.37 19.31
CA PRO A 140 13.28 -2.70 18.19
C PRO A 140 14.74 -2.46 18.58
N SER A 141 15.66 -3.22 18.01
CA SER A 141 17.10 -3.03 18.25
C SER A 141 17.58 -1.70 17.67
N GLN A 142 17.12 -1.36 16.47
CA GLN A 142 17.43 -0.10 15.80
C GLN A 142 16.39 0.17 14.70
N VAL A 143 15.85 1.38 14.62
CA VAL A 143 14.89 1.76 13.58
C VAL A 143 15.55 2.68 12.56
N ASN A 144 15.67 2.22 11.32
CA ASN A 144 16.10 3.05 10.21
C ASN A 144 14.87 3.71 9.54
N ILE A 145 14.52 4.92 9.99
CA ILE A 145 13.33 5.66 9.51
C ILE A 145 13.38 5.90 8.00
N VAL A 146 14.56 6.25 7.46
CA VAL A 146 14.71 6.52 6.01
C VAL A 146 14.45 5.26 5.20
N GLN A 147 15.00 4.12 5.63
CA GLN A 147 14.76 2.83 5.00
C GLN A 147 13.28 2.45 5.09
N THR A 148 12.67 2.56 6.26
CA THR A 148 11.25 2.25 6.49
C THR A 148 10.34 3.08 5.59
N LEU A 149 10.54 4.41 5.50
CA LEU A 149 9.74 5.29 4.64
C LEU A 149 9.96 5.01 3.14
N THR A 150 11.18 4.65 2.75
CA THR A 150 11.49 4.28 1.37
C THR A 150 10.80 2.96 1.00
N LEU A 151 10.87 1.96 1.86
CA LEU A 151 10.16 0.68 1.68
C LEU A 151 8.64 0.87 1.65
N LEU A 152 8.11 1.72 2.54
CA LEU A 152 6.70 2.08 2.55
C LEU A 152 6.28 2.68 1.19
N LEU A 153 7.05 3.61 0.65
CA LEU A 153 6.76 4.22 -0.66
C LEU A 153 6.79 3.19 -1.81
N ILE A 154 7.77 2.28 -1.80
CA ILE A 154 7.88 1.22 -2.82
C ILE A 154 6.70 0.24 -2.67
N GLY A 155 6.37 -0.18 -1.45
CA GLY A 155 5.22 -1.03 -1.15
C GLY A 155 3.90 -0.39 -1.56
N THR A 156 3.66 0.88 -1.19
CA THR A 156 2.51 1.66 -1.65
C THR A 156 2.40 1.66 -3.17
N GLY A 157 3.51 1.91 -3.87
CA GLY A 157 3.55 1.87 -5.33
C GLY A 157 3.18 0.51 -5.91
N CYS A 158 3.75 -0.57 -5.35
CA CYS A 158 3.49 -1.93 -5.76
C CYS A 158 2.01 -2.31 -5.60
N PHE A 159 1.48 -2.19 -4.39
CA PHE A 159 0.12 -2.61 -4.08
C PHE A 159 -0.94 -1.69 -4.68
N SER A 160 -0.70 -0.38 -4.75
CA SER A 160 -1.56 0.54 -5.52
C SER A 160 -1.57 0.18 -7.01
N GLY A 161 -0.42 -0.20 -7.55
CA GLY A 161 -0.32 -0.68 -8.94
C GLY A 161 -1.20 -1.89 -9.20
N ILE A 162 -1.16 -2.91 -8.31
CA ILE A 162 -2.03 -4.10 -8.41
C ILE A 162 -3.50 -3.69 -8.33
N GLY A 163 -3.86 -2.90 -7.31
CA GLY A 163 -5.24 -2.45 -7.09
C GLY A 163 -5.80 -1.67 -8.27
N LEU A 164 -5.05 -0.72 -8.80
CA LEU A 164 -5.45 0.10 -9.94
C LEU A 164 -5.48 -0.68 -11.26
N ALA A 165 -4.59 -1.67 -11.45
CA ALA A 165 -4.62 -2.53 -12.64
C ALA A 165 -5.90 -3.37 -12.70
N LEU A 166 -6.35 -3.93 -11.58
CA LEU A 166 -7.61 -4.65 -11.45
C LEU A 166 -8.80 -3.70 -11.66
N ALA A 167 -8.81 -2.56 -10.95
CA ALA A 167 -9.85 -1.55 -11.06
C ALA A 167 -10.01 -0.99 -12.48
N GLY A 168 -8.92 -0.93 -13.25
CA GLY A 168 -8.92 -0.47 -14.64
C GLY A 168 -9.53 -1.45 -15.64
N ARG A 169 -9.73 -2.72 -15.28
CA ARG A 169 -10.17 -3.80 -16.20
C ARG A 169 -11.45 -4.50 -15.78
N LEU A 170 -11.66 -4.69 -14.49
CA LEU A 170 -12.77 -5.49 -13.96
C LEU A 170 -13.99 -4.62 -13.69
N ARG A 171 -15.19 -5.17 -13.80
CA ARG A 171 -16.42 -4.52 -13.33
C ARG A 171 -16.34 -4.28 -11.81
N ALA A 172 -17.02 -3.27 -11.29
CA ALA A 172 -16.88 -2.85 -9.89
C ALA A 172 -17.08 -3.98 -8.88
N GLU A 173 -18.10 -4.83 -9.07
CA GLU A 173 -18.41 -5.95 -8.19
C GLU A 173 -17.35 -7.06 -8.27
N VAL A 174 -16.89 -7.38 -9.49
CA VAL A 174 -15.84 -8.37 -9.72
C VAL A 174 -14.50 -7.86 -9.17
N ASN A 175 -14.22 -6.56 -9.35
CA ASN A 175 -13.04 -5.91 -8.76
C ASN A 175 -13.05 -6.01 -7.24
N LEU A 176 -14.18 -5.72 -6.59
CA LEU A 176 -14.33 -5.85 -5.13
C LEU A 176 -14.02 -7.29 -4.68
N ALA A 177 -14.59 -8.29 -5.34
CA ALA A 177 -14.34 -9.70 -5.02
C ALA A 177 -12.86 -10.09 -5.24
N ALA A 178 -12.27 -9.66 -6.36
CA ALA A 178 -10.88 -9.96 -6.71
C ALA A 178 -9.88 -9.29 -5.73
N GLN A 179 -10.12 -8.04 -5.32
CA GLN A 179 -9.30 -7.34 -4.34
C GLN A 179 -9.29 -8.07 -2.98
N ASN A 180 -10.48 -8.47 -2.49
CA ASN A 180 -10.59 -9.19 -1.23
C ASN A 180 -9.97 -10.60 -1.31
N ALA A 181 -10.17 -11.31 -2.42
CA ALA A 181 -9.56 -12.63 -2.62
C ALA A 181 -8.03 -12.54 -2.64
N LEU A 182 -7.48 -11.54 -3.35
CA LEU A 182 -6.03 -11.32 -3.42
C LEU A 182 -5.46 -10.86 -2.08
N PHE A 183 -6.23 -10.07 -1.30
CA PHE A 183 -5.85 -9.69 0.06
C PHE A 183 -5.71 -10.92 0.97
N LEU A 184 -6.69 -11.83 0.95
CA LEU A 184 -6.61 -13.07 1.70
C LEU A 184 -5.45 -13.96 1.22
N PHE A 185 -5.22 -14.03 -0.08
CA PHE A 185 -4.07 -14.73 -0.64
C PHE A 185 -2.75 -14.18 -0.09
N PHE A 186 -2.57 -12.87 -0.09
CA PHE A 186 -1.38 -12.24 0.48
C PHE A 186 -1.29 -12.37 2.00
N LEU A 187 -2.41 -12.37 2.70
CA LEU A 187 -2.45 -12.57 4.15
C LEU A 187 -1.91 -13.94 4.55
N PHE A 188 -2.36 -14.99 3.87
CA PHE A 188 -2.01 -16.36 4.22
C PHE A 188 -0.64 -16.79 3.65
N LEU A 189 -0.31 -16.38 2.43
CA LEU A 189 0.93 -16.79 1.75
C LEU A 189 2.03 -15.73 1.81
N GLY A 190 1.73 -14.52 2.26
CA GLY A 190 2.66 -13.40 2.27
C GLY A 190 3.64 -13.36 3.44
N GLY A 191 3.74 -14.41 4.25
CA GLY A 191 4.66 -14.41 5.40
C GLY A 191 4.36 -13.32 6.44
N ILE A 192 3.12 -12.80 6.46
CA ILE A 192 2.71 -11.65 7.27
C ILE A 192 2.49 -12.06 8.72
N LEU A 193 1.67 -13.08 8.94
CA LEU A 193 1.30 -13.60 10.27
C LEU A 193 2.15 -14.80 10.69
N VAL A 194 2.61 -15.58 9.73
CA VAL A 194 3.40 -16.79 9.94
C VAL A 194 4.68 -16.65 9.12
N SER A 195 5.82 -16.99 9.71
CA SER A 195 7.09 -16.96 8.98
C SER A 195 7.03 -17.90 7.76
N GLY A 196 7.60 -17.47 6.62
CA GLY A 196 7.66 -18.33 5.42
C GLY A 196 8.39 -19.66 5.65
N GLU A 197 9.21 -19.77 6.69
CA GLU A 197 9.91 -20.98 7.09
C GLU A 197 9.00 -22.01 7.78
N GLU A 198 7.88 -21.57 8.32
CA GLU A 198 6.87 -22.43 8.97
C GLU A 198 5.81 -22.95 7.98
N LEU A 199 5.85 -22.47 6.73
CA LEU A 199 4.98 -22.96 5.67
C LEU A 199 5.51 -24.28 5.08
N PRO A 200 4.63 -25.17 4.58
CA PRO A 200 5.07 -26.32 3.78
C PRO A 200 6.01 -25.89 2.65
N GLU A 201 7.03 -26.70 2.36
CA GLU A 201 8.14 -26.36 1.43
C GLU A 201 7.66 -25.74 0.10
N SER A 202 6.63 -26.33 -0.53
CA SER A 202 6.05 -25.84 -1.78
C SER A 202 5.40 -24.45 -1.66
N LEU A 203 4.75 -24.14 -0.53
CA LEU A 203 4.13 -22.84 -0.26
C LEU A 203 5.19 -21.81 0.16
N GLY A 204 6.25 -22.26 0.86
CA GLY A 204 7.37 -21.41 1.24
C GLY A 204 8.13 -20.86 0.03
N GLU A 205 8.33 -21.66 -1.02
CA GLU A 205 8.95 -21.20 -2.27
C GLU A 205 8.13 -20.14 -2.98
N ILE A 206 6.82 -20.34 -3.08
CA ILE A 206 5.90 -19.35 -3.65
C ILE A 206 5.92 -18.07 -2.81
N SER A 207 5.86 -18.20 -1.49
CA SER A 207 5.89 -17.08 -0.54
C SER A 207 7.10 -16.17 -0.78
N ARG A 208 8.30 -16.74 -0.97
CA ARG A 208 9.55 -15.98 -1.13
C ARG A 208 9.54 -14.99 -2.30
N VAL A 209 8.76 -15.26 -3.35
CA VAL A 209 8.69 -14.42 -4.56
C VAL A 209 7.54 -13.41 -4.49
N LEU A 210 6.60 -13.60 -3.57
CA LEU A 210 5.44 -12.72 -3.45
C LEU A 210 5.82 -11.33 -2.96
N PRO A 211 5.25 -10.26 -3.54
CA PRO A 211 5.55 -8.89 -3.11
C PRO A 211 5.15 -8.63 -1.66
N SER A 212 4.15 -9.32 -1.13
CA SER A 212 3.71 -9.24 0.26
C SER A 212 4.76 -9.79 1.23
N SER A 213 5.39 -10.92 0.91
CA SER A 213 6.44 -11.52 1.70
C SER A 213 7.71 -10.68 1.67
N LEU A 214 8.15 -10.28 0.48
CA LEU A 214 9.30 -9.38 0.32
C LEU A 214 9.13 -8.10 1.12
N PHE A 215 7.95 -7.48 1.05
CA PHE A 215 7.66 -6.23 1.75
C PHE A 215 7.64 -6.42 3.28
N SER A 216 6.99 -7.50 3.79
CA SER A 216 6.91 -7.74 5.22
C SER A 216 8.29 -8.08 5.83
N ASN A 217 9.12 -8.85 5.12
CA ASN A 217 10.47 -9.20 5.55
C ASN A 217 11.39 -7.97 5.55
N LEU A 218 11.37 -7.17 4.48
CA LEU A 218 12.13 -5.92 4.41
C LEU A 218 11.74 -4.92 5.51
N LEU A 219 10.45 -4.84 5.87
CA LEU A 219 10.02 -4.02 7.02
C LEU A 219 10.55 -4.58 8.35
N ARG A 220 10.55 -5.90 8.54
CA ARG A 220 11.18 -6.53 9.73
C ARG A 220 12.66 -6.20 9.80
N ASP A 221 13.36 -6.32 8.68
CA ASP A 221 14.78 -6.01 8.59
C ASP A 221 15.07 -4.53 8.87
N SER A 222 14.22 -3.61 8.42
CA SER A 222 14.39 -2.17 8.66
C SER A 222 14.28 -1.77 10.14
N PHE A 223 13.62 -2.58 10.97
CA PHE A 223 13.53 -2.41 12.42
C PHE A 223 14.65 -3.11 13.19
N ASN A 224 15.54 -3.82 12.49
CA ASN A 224 16.71 -4.49 13.04
C ASN A 224 18.02 -4.03 12.41
N ASP A 225 18.00 -2.86 11.73
CA ASP A 225 19.13 -2.28 10.99
C ASP A 225 19.75 -3.24 9.97
N LYS A 226 18.92 -4.13 9.42
CA LYS A 226 19.30 -5.05 8.34
C LYS A 226 18.76 -4.54 7.02
N PHE A 227 19.49 -4.81 5.94
CA PHE A 227 19.05 -4.48 4.60
C PHE A 227 19.45 -5.57 3.62
N VAL A 228 18.45 -6.22 3.03
CA VAL A 228 18.65 -7.25 1.99
C VAL A 228 18.41 -6.61 0.63
N PHE A 229 19.50 -6.29 -0.07
CA PHE A 229 19.46 -5.56 -1.34
C PHE A 229 18.71 -6.31 -2.44
N SER A 230 18.86 -7.66 -2.50
CA SER A 230 18.16 -8.50 -3.48
C SER A 230 16.65 -8.39 -3.38
N ASP A 231 16.12 -8.42 -2.16
CA ASP A 231 14.68 -8.37 -1.88
C ASP A 231 14.11 -6.99 -2.14
N ALA A 232 14.89 -5.93 -1.82
CA ALA A 232 14.52 -4.55 -2.15
C ALA A 232 14.46 -4.33 -3.66
N LEU A 233 15.41 -4.89 -4.43
CA LEU A 233 15.40 -4.86 -5.89
C LEU A 233 14.21 -5.63 -6.48
N ALA A 234 13.92 -6.80 -5.94
CA ALA A 234 12.76 -7.61 -6.35
C ALA A 234 11.44 -6.87 -6.09
N LEU A 235 11.28 -6.27 -4.91
CA LEU A 235 10.09 -5.46 -4.57
C LEU A 235 9.97 -4.22 -5.47
N LEU A 236 11.08 -3.55 -5.77
CA LEU A 236 11.10 -2.42 -6.70
C LEU A 236 10.71 -2.87 -8.13
N GLY A 237 11.19 -4.03 -8.57
CA GLY A 237 10.79 -4.65 -9.84
C GLY A 237 9.29 -4.90 -9.90
N TRP A 238 8.70 -5.46 -8.84
CA TRP A 238 7.26 -5.62 -8.71
C TRP A 238 6.52 -4.26 -8.77
N ALA A 239 7.00 -3.26 -8.03
CA ALA A 239 6.38 -1.93 -8.01
C ALA A 239 6.37 -1.30 -9.40
N ILE A 240 7.51 -1.32 -10.11
CA ILE A 240 7.60 -0.78 -11.48
C ILE A 240 6.67 -1.54 -12.42
N ALA A 241 6.68 -2.87 -12.40
CA ALA A 241 5.85 -3.70 -13.26
C ALA A 241 4.36 -3.43 -13.03
N MET A 242 3.92 -3.33 -11.77
CA MET A 242 2.50 -3.11 -11.43
C MET A 242 2.06 -1.67 -11.72
N ILE A 243 2.90 -0.67 -11.51
CA ILE A 243 2.61 0.73 -11.89
C ILE A 243 2.50 0.86 -13.41
N VAL A 244 3.40 0.24 -14.18
CA VAL A 244 3.34 0.22 -15.64
C VAL A 244 2.07 -0.50 -16.10
N LEU A 245 1.75 -1.65 -15.52
CA LEU A 245 0.53 -2.39 -15.82
C LEU A 245 -0.72 -1.54 -15.51
N ALA A 246 -0.78 -0.87 -14.39
CA ALA A 246 -1.86 0.04 -14.04
C ALA A 246 -1.98 1.18 -15.06
N ALA A 247 -0.86 1.85 -15.38
CA ALA A 247 -0.86 2.98 -16.30
C ALA A 247 -1.27 2.62 -17.74
N THR A 248 -0.94 1.39 -18.21
CA THR A 248 -1.27 0.91 -19.55
C THR A 248 -2.67 0.27 -19.61
N SER A 249 -3.16 -0.25 -18.49
CA SER A 249 -4.45 -0.95 -18.40
C SER A 249 -5.62 -0.03 -18.05
N PHE A 250 -5.32 1.19 -17.59
CA PHE A 250 -6.32 2.11 -17.05
C PHE A 250 -7.25 2.62 -18.14
N LYS A 251 -8.52 2.23 -18.04
CA LYS A 251 -9.60 2.72 -18.91
C LYS A 251 -10.44 3.75 -18.15
N TRP A 252 -10.81 4.83 -18.83
CA TRP A 252 -11.63 5.91 -18.27
C TRP A 252 -13.14 5.57 -18.20
N SER A 253 -13.57 4.55 -18.93
CA SER A 253 -14.96 4.08 -19.01
C SER A 253 -14.99 2.57 -19.24
N ASP A 254 -16.07 1.95 -18.88
CA ASP A 254 -16.40 0.57 -19.25
C ASP A 254 -16.65 0.45 -20.75
#